data_d4a7830448c38d2d7948dd6ba580d1e1
#
_entry.id   d4a7830448c38d2d7948dd6ba580d1e1
#
_cell.length_a   1.000
_cell.length_b   1.000
_cell.length_c   1.000
_cell.angle_alpha   90.00
_cell.angle_beta   90.00
_cell.angle_gamma   90.00
#
_symmetry.space_group_name_H-M   'P 1'
#
loop_
_entity.id
_entity.type
_entity.pdbx_description
1 polymer ?
#
loop_
_entity_poly.entity_id
_entity_poly.type
_entity_poly.pdbx_seq_one_letter_code
_entity_poly.pdbx_strand_id
1 'polypeptide(L)'
;MTKTKKKNEWLEWVKAILIAVVLAFFLRSFVFATSVVDGKSMEPTLEDGETVLFNKFTYLIDKPQRGDIVIIERPLKNYVKRIIAMPGETIKVEDHILYINGEKYGQPFINKDAKSNTGKFGPIQVPENSYFVMGDNRILSKDSRNGLGFVSEENIIGKSEMIIFPFDQWAMTK
;
A
#
# COMPACT_ATOMS: atom_id res chain seq x y z
N MET A 1 -24.76 -55.66 15.97
CA MET A 1 -24.53 -54.65 17.03
C MET A 1 -23.34 -53.78 16.64
N THR A 2 -23.58 -52.64 16.04
CA THR A 2 -22.54 -51.69 15.65
C THR A 2 -22.23 -50.79 16.85
N LYS A 3 -21.05 -51.00 17.45
CA LYS A 3 -20.53 -50.11 18.50
C LYS A 3 -20.19 -48.77 17.86
N THR A 4 -21.04 -47.78 18.04
CA THR A 4 -20.72 -46.38 17.75
C THR A 4 -19.61 -45.94 18.71
N LYS A 5 -18.39 -45.76 18.18
CA LYS A 5 -17.27 -45.18 18.92
C LYS A 5 -17.66 -43.78 19.35
N LYS A 6 -17.87 -43.51 20.63
CA LYS A 6 -18.10 -42.20 21.18
C LYS A 6 -16.88 -41.35 20.82
N LYS A 7 -17.00 -40.49 19.83
CA LYS A 7 -15.98 -39.51 19.47
C LYS A 7 -15.81 -38.58 20.67
N ASN A 8 -14.58 -38.46 21.15
CA ASN A 8 -14.27 -37.53 22.25
C ASN A 8 -14.40 -36.10 21.74
N GLU A 9 -15.58 -35.49 21.92
CA GLU A 9 -15.90 -34.16 21.44
C GLU A 9 -14.85 -33.10 21.86
N TRP A 10 -14.34 -33.22 23.08
CA TRP A 10 -13.32 -32.29 23.56
C TRP A 10 -12.01 -32.39 22.75
N LEU A 11 -11.61 -33.58 22.28
CA LEU A 11 -10.45 -33.76 21.42
C LEU A 11 -10.65 -33.09 20.04
N GLU A 12 -11.85 -33.12 19.51
CA GLU A 12 -12.16 -32.42 18.26
C GLU A 12 -12.10 -30.90 18.45
N TRP A 13 -12.57 -30.39 19.59
CA TRP A 13 -12.40 -28.97 19.92
C TRP A 13 -10.94 -28.56 20.08
N VAL A 14 -10.14 -29.36 20.77
CA VAL A 14 -8.70 -29.09 20.93
C VAL A 14 -7.99 -29.07 19.58
N LYS A 15 -8.29 -30.02 18.68
CA LYS A 15 -7.74 -30.02 17.32
C LYS A 15 -8.17 -28.78 16.52
N ALA A 16 -9.44 -28.41 16.60
CA ALA A 16 -9.95 -27.21 15.90
C ALA A 16 -9.25 -25.93 16.38
N ILE A 17 -9.08 -25.78 17.70
CA ILE A 17 -8.35 -24.65 18.28
C ILE A 17 -6.88 -24.65 17.84
N LEU A 18 -6.22 -25.81 17.87
CA LEU A 18 -4.83 -25.92 17.43
C LEU A 18 -4.66 -25.51 15.96
N ILE A 19 -5.54 -26.02 15.09
CA ILE A 19 -5.54 -25.66 13.66
C ILE A 19 -5.77 -24.15 13.48
N ALA A 20 -6.74 -23.58 14.21
CA ALA A 20 -7.04 -22.15 14.14
C ALA A 20 -5.83 -21.29 14.58
N VAL A 21 -5.14 -21.68 15.67
CA VAL A 21 -3.94 -20.99 16.15
C VAL A 21 -2.81 -21.08 15.13
N VAL A 22 -2.56 -22.25 14.56
CA VAL A 22 -1.52 -22.45 13.52
C VAL A 22 -1.85 -21.63 12.29
N LEU A 23 -3.11 -21.62 11.84
CA LEU A 23 -3.56 -20.84 10.69
C LEU A 23 -3.43 -19.34 10.96
N ALA A 24 -3.85 -18.87 12.13
CA ALA A 24 -3.72 -17.46 12.51
C ALA A 24 -2.24 -17.02 12.55
N PHE A 25 -1.36 -17.87 13.11
CA PHE A 25 0.08 -17.61 13.11
C PHE A 25 0.65 -17.54 11.68
N PHE A 26 0.24 -18.46 10.83
CA PHE A 26 0.66 -18.48 9.42
C PHE A 26 0.20 -17.21 8.68
N LEU A 27 -1.07 -16.86 8.79
CA LEU A 27 -1.63 -15.65 8.17
C LEU A 27 -0.90 -14.39 8.65
N ARG A 28 -0.70 -14.25 9.96
CA ARG A 28 0.03 -13.12 10.54
C ARG A 28 1.49 -13.06 10.05
N SER A 29 2.16 -14.19 9.92
CA SER A 29 3.59 -14.22 9.59
C SER A 29 3.87 -13.99 8.11
N PHE A 30 3.00 -14.51 7.24
CA PHE A 30 3.27 -14.56 5.81
C PHE A 30 2.37 -13.66 4.96
N VAL A 31 1.15 -13.39 5.41
CA VAL A 31 0.18 -12.64 4.60
C VAL A 31 0.10 -11.17 5.02
N PHE A 32 -0.03 -10.91 6.30
CA PHE A 32 -0.25 -9.55 6.81
C PHE A 32 0.90 -9.07 7.68
N ALA A 33 1.18 -7.78 7.55
CA ALA A 33 2.08 -7.06 8.45
C ALA A 33 1.51 -5.68 8.75
N THR A 34 2.08 -5.02 9.76
CA THR A 34 1.68 -3.67 10.14
C THR A 34 2.86 -2.72 9.96
N SER A 35 2.56 -1.48 9.61
CA SER A 35 3.53 -0.39 9.56
C SER A 35 2.94 0.85 10.21
N VAL A 36 3.74 1.53 11.01
CA VAL A 36 3.37 2.85 11.54
C VAL A 36 3.70 3.89 10.46
N VAL A 37 2.76 4.77 10.20
CA VAL A 37 2.94 5.93 9.31
C VAL A 37 3.77 6.96 10.05
N ASP A 38 4.95 7.26 9.53
CA ASP A 38 5.85 8.28 10.06
C ASP A 38 5.87 9.48 9.12
N GLY A 39 5.30 10.58 9.58
CA GLY A 39 5.21 11.86 8.88
C GLY A 39 3.96 12.04 8.02
N LYS A 40 3.80 13.26 7.57
CA LYS A 40 2.59 13.81 6.94
C LYS A 40 2.50 13.63 5.43
N SER A 41 3.32 12.79 4.84
CA SER A 41 3.45 12.70 3.37
C SER A 41 2.23 12.10 2.67
N MET A 42 1.38 11.40 3.39
CA MET A 42 0.16 10.77 2.87
C MET A 42 -1.13 11.44 3.34
N GLU A 43 -1.02 12.53 4.14
CA GLU A 43 -2.21 13.31 4.52
C GLU A 43 -2.97 13.84 3.28
N PRO A 44 -4.29 13.87 3.34
CA PRO A 44 -5.18 13.47 4.44
C PRO A 44 -5.58 11.99 4.40
N THR A 45 -5.03 11.17 3.50
CA THR A 45 -5.43 9.76 3.34
C THR A 45 -4.93 8.89 4.49
N LEU A 46 -3.70 9.16 4.95
CA LEU A 46 -3.10 8.54 6.14
C LEU A 46 -2.46 9.65 6.97
N GLU A 47 -2.74 9.65 8.25
CA GLU A 47 -2.22 10.62 9.21
C GLU A 47 -0.94 10.11 9.90
N ASP A 48 -0.17 11.04 10.44
CA ASP A 48 1.03 10.73 11.22
C ASP A 48 0.68 9.94 12.49
N GLY A 49 1.40 8.86 12.77
CA GLY A 49 1.16 7.97 13.91
C GLY A 49 0.13 6.86 13.69
N GLU A 50 -0.61 6.88 12.59
CA GLU A 50 -1.50 5.78 12.26
C GLU A 50 -0.76 4.48 12.01
N THR A 51 -1.39 3.36 12.35
CA THR A 51 -0.90 2.03 12.01
C THR A 51 -1.73 1.43 10.91
N VAL A 52 -1.11 1.14 9.80
CA VAL A 52 -1.74 0.48 8.66
C VAL A 52 -1.44 -1.01 8.63
N LEU A 53 -2.47 -1.79 8.32
CA LEU A 53 -2.34 -3.19 7.95
C LEU A 53 -2.05 -3.28 6.46
N PHE A 54 -0.98 -3.96 6.08
CA PHE A 54 -0.65 -4.19 4.69
C PHE A 54 -0.54 -5.67 4.35
N ASN A 55 -0.93 -6.01 3.14
CA ASN A 55 -0.90 -7.36 2.61
C ASN A 55 0.38 -7.56 1.79
N LYS A 56 1.23 -8.47 2.27
CA LYS A 56 2.48 -8.86 1.60
C LYS A 56 2.25 -9.83 0.44
N PHE A 57 1.16 -10.58 0.50
CA PHE A 57 0.89 -11.65 -0.45
C PHE A 57 0.28 -11.13 -1.76
N THR A 58 -0.34 -9.95 -1.75
CA THR A 58 -1.00 -9.38 -2.94
C THR A 58 -0.07 -9.37 -4.14
N TYR A 59 1.15 -8.89 -3.98
CA TYR A 59 2.10 -8.74 -5.09
C TYR A 59 2.95 -9.99 -5.42
N LEU A 60 2.67 -11.10 -4.75
CA LEU A 60 3.14 -12.42 -5.18
C LEU A 60 2.23 -13.04 -6.25
N ILE A 61 0.99 -12.57 -6.35
CA ILE A 61 -0.03 -13.11 -7.28
C ILE A 61 -0.37 -12.08 -8.37
N ASP A 62 -0.44 -10.80 -8.00
CA ASP A 62 -0.84 -9.72 -8.89
C ASP A 62 0.25 -8.64 -8.92
N LYS A 63 0.20 -7.75 -9.92
CA LYS A 63 1.13 -6.61 -10.01
C LYS A 63 0.57 -5.37 -9.32
N PRO A 64 1.46 -4.52 -8.76
CA PRO A 64 1.04 -3.22 -8.24
C PRO A 64 0.27 -2.40 -9.28
N GLN A 65 -0.83 -1.80 -8.85
CA GLN A 65 -1.76 -1.07 -9.71
C GLN A 65 -1.67 0.43 -9.46
N ARG A 66 -2.03 1.25 -10.46
CA ARG A 66 -2.15 2.69 -10.29
C ARG A 66 -3.22 3.01 -9.23
N GLY A 67 -2.86 3.87 -8.27
CA GLY A 67 -3.71 4.24 -7.15
C GLY A 67 -3.46 3.42 -5.88
N ASP A 68 -2.79 2.26 -5.97
CA ASP A 68 -2.44 1.49 -4.77
C ASP A 68 -1.55 2.29 -3.83
N ILE A 69 -1.86 2.23 -2.53
CA ILE A 69 -0.95 2.70 -1.49
C ILE A 69 -0.03 1.54 -1.13
N VAL A 70 1.25 1.73 -1.32
CA VAL A 70 2.26 0.68 -1.19
C VAL A 70 3.27 0.98 -0.10
N ILE A 71 3.75 -0.09 0.53
CA ILE A 71 4.86 -0.04 1.46
C ILE A 71 6.13 -0.33 0.67
N ILE A 72 7.07 0.61 0.72
CA ILE A 72 8.33 0.58 -0.05
C ILE A 72 9.47 0.38 0.92
N GLU A 73 10.20 -0.70 0.75
CA GLU A 73 11.39 -0.97 1.55
C GLU A 73 12.58 -0.16 1.05
N ARG A 74 13.31 0.44 2.00
CA ARG A 74 14.60 1.12 1.78
C ARG A 74 15.54 0.82 2.96
N PRO A 75 16.85 0.90 2.80
CA PRO A 75 17.83 0.47 3.82
C PRO A 75 17.65 1.11 5.20
N LEU A 76 17.18 2.35 5.26
CA LEU A 76 17.05 3.08 6.53
C LEU A 76 15.65 3.06 7.12
N LYS A 77 14.63 3.05 6.26
CA LYS A 77 13.22 3.03 6.69
C LYS A 77 12.29 2.68 5.52
N ASN A 78 11.10 2.23 5.87
CA ASN A 78 10.04 2.04 4.90
C ASN A 78 9.36 3.36 4.56
N TYR A 79 8.87 3.48 3.33
CA TYR A 79 8.05 4.59 2.89
C TYR A 79 6.66 4.09 2.52
N VAL A 80 5.66 4.91 2.81
CA VAL A 80 4.29 4.68 2.36
C VAL A 80 3.98 5.71 1.30
N LYS A 81 3.65 5.27 0.07
CA LYS A 81 3.38 6.15 -1.08
C LYS A 81 2.30 5.56 -1.96
N ARG A 82 1.73 6.40 -2.83
CA ARG A 82 0.75 5.97 -3.83
C ARG A 82 1.40 5.82 -5.19
N ILE A 83 1.07 4.73 -5.89
CA ILE A 83 1.48 4.51 -7.29
C ILE A 83 0.72 5.47 -8.19
N ILE A 84 1.47 6.26 -8.98
CA ILE A 84 0.91 7.26 -9.90
C ILE A 84 1.13 6.89 -11.35
N ALA A 85 2.33 6.41 -11.71
CA ALA A 85 2.58 5.92 -13.06
C ALA A 85 3.24 4.54 -13.03
N MET A 86 2.89 3.76 -14.03
CA MET A 86 3.27 2.36 -14.20
C MET A 86 4.56 2.25 -15.04
N PRO A 87 5.21 1.06 -15.05
CA PRO A 87 6.36 0.81 -15.91
C PRO A 87 6.11 1.18 -17.37
N GLY A 88 7.08 1.82 -18.01
CA GLY A 88 7.02 2.24 -19.42
C GLY A 88 6.20 3.51 -19.71
N GLU A 89 5.43 4.01 -18.74
CA GLU A 89 4.60 5.18 -18.94
C GLU A 89 5.38 6.49 -18.87
N THR A 90 4.88 7.51 -19.55
CA THR A 90 5.39 8.87 -19.47
C THR A 90 4.47 9.71 -18.59
N ILE A 91 5.04 10.33 -17.56
CA ILE A 91 4.32 11.19 -16.61
C ILE A 91 4.81 12.64 -16.74
N LYS A 92 3.88 13.60 -16.74
CA LYS A 92 4.18 15.01 -16.58
C LYS A 92 3.08 15.71 -15.79
N VAL A 93 3.44 16.83 -15.15
CA VAL A 93 2.49 17.81 -14.61
C VAL A 93 2.73 19.14 -15.27
N GLU A 94 1.69 19.71 -15.82
CA GLU A 94 1.67 21.03 -16.44
C GLU A 94 0.35 21.73 -16.09
N ASP A 95 0.43 22.98 -15.69
CA ASP A 95 -0.71 23.78 -15.21
C ASP A 95 -1.56 23.06 -14.15
N HIS A 96 -0.89 22.42 -13.20
CA HIS A 96 -1.49 21.61 -12.11
C HIS A 96 -2.28 20.38 -12.60
N ILE A 97 -2.17 20.03 -13.87
CA ILE A 97 -2.82 18.87 -14.48
C ILE A 97 -1.80 17.77 -14.65
N LEU A 98 -2.12 16.59 -14.11
CA LEU A 98 -1.32 15.39 -14.32
C LEU A 98 -1.69 14.73 -15.64
N TYR A 99 -0.69 14.38 -16.43
CA TYR A 99 -0.82 13.64 -17.67
C TYR A 99 -0.04 12.33 -17.59
N ILE A 100 -0.66 11.26 -18.07
CA ILE A 100 -0.03 9.94 -18.26
C ILE A 100 -0.13 9.60 -19.75
N ASN A 101 1.00 9.34 -20.40
CA ASN A 101 1.09 9.08 -21.84
C ASN A 101 0.42 10.16 -22.71
N GLY A 102 0.47 11.42 -22.25
CA GLY A 102 -0.15 12.54 -22.91
C GLY A 102 -1.64 12.76 -22.60
N GLU A 103 -2.30 11.83 -21.94
CA GLU A 103 -3.69 11.94 -21.56
C GLU A 103 -3.87 12.49 -20.14
N LYS A 104 -4.87 13.33 -19.93
CA LYS A 104 -5.17 13.90 -18.63
C LYS A 104 -5.66 12.84 -17.65
N TYR A 105 -4.98 12.74 -16.50
CA TYR A 105 -5.36 11.82 -15.42
C TYR A 105 -5.95 12.56 -14.22
N GLY A 106 -7.20 12.24 -13.90
CA GLY A 106 -8.00 13.01 -12.93
C GLY A 106 -7.64 12.81 -11.45
N GLN A 107 -6.81 11.83 -11.10
CA GLN A 107 -6.40 11.54 -9.72
C GLN A 107 -7.60 11.49 -8.73
N PRO A 108 -8.48 10.49 -8.80
CA PRO A 108 -9.73 10.48 -8.02
C PRO A 108 -9.52 10.37 -6.50
N PHE A 109 -8.35 9.91 -6.08
CA PHE A 109 -8.00 9.60 -4.70
C PHE A 109 -7.48 10.81 -3.90
N ILE A 110 -7.23 11.97 -4.52
CA ILE A 110 -6.79 13.19 -3.81
C ILE A 110 -7.73 14.36 -4.04
N ASN A 111 -7.77 15.27 -3.08
CA ASN A 111 -8.58 16.47 -3.14
C ASN A 111 -8.04 17.52 -4.14
N LYS A 112 -8.83 18.59 -4.37
CA LYS A 112 -8.46 19.66 -5.33
C LYS A 112 -7.21 20.40 -4.88
N ASP A 113 -7.03 20.64 -3.58
CA ASP A 113 -5.91 21.40 -3.05
C ASP A 113 -4.59 20.64 -3.26
N ALA A 114 -4.58 19.35 -3.02
CA ALA A 114 -3.42 18.50 -3.30
C ALA A 114 -3.07 18.51 -4.80
N LYS A 115 -4.07 18.49 -5.71
CA LYS A 115 -3.85 18.59 -7.15
C LYS A 115 -3.20 19.92 -7.52
N SER A 116 -3.73 21.04 -7.00
CA SER A 116 -3.22 22.39 -7.24
C SER A 116 -1.80 22.58 -6.73
N ASN A 117 -1.44 21.88 -5.66
CA ASN A 117 -0.11 21.94 -5.05
C ASN A 117 0.90 20.97 -5.65
N THR A 118 0.52 20.20 -6.67
CA THR A 118 1.46 19.38 -7.42
C THR A 118 2.23 20.28 -8.38
N GLY A 119 3.51 20.51 -8.07
CA GLY A 119 4.39 21.36 -8.88
C GLY A 119 4.59 20.82 -10.30
N LYS A 120 4.96 21.70 -11.25
CA LYS A 120 5.28 21.33 -12.64
C LYS A 120 6.52 20.43 -12.67
N PHE A 121 6.44 19.33 -13.42
CA PHE A 121 7.58 18.44 -13.70
C PHE A 121 7.36 17.61 -14.98
N GLY A 122 8.42 17.00 -15.44
CA GLY A 122 8.42 16.11 -16.61
C GLY A 122 8.45 16.83 -17.96
N PRO A 123 8.26 16.08 -19.07
CA PRO A 123 7.93 14.66 -19.10
C PRO A 123 9.05 13.74 -18.58
N ILE A 124 8.67 12.69 -17.85
CA ILE A 124 9.56 11.69 -17.30
C ILE A 124 9.05 10.31 -17.73
N GLN A 125 9.88 9.52 -18.38
CA GLN A 125 9.54 8.13 -18.69
C GLN A 125 9.91 7.23 -17.50
N VAL A 126 8.94 6.44 -17.05
CA VAL A 126 9.13 5.45 -15.99
C VAL A 126 9.86 4.24 -16.57
N PRO A 127 10.98 3.82 -16.00
CA PRO A 127 11.68 2.64 -16.47
C PRO A 127 10.84 1.36 -16.35
N GLU A 128 11.16 0.37 -17.19
CA GLU A 128 10.57 -0.96 -17.06
C GLU A 128 10.86 -1.55 -15.67
N ASN A 129 9.90 -2.31 -15.11
CA ASN A 129 9.96 -2.87 -13.75
C ASN A 129 10.08 -1.84 -12.62
N SER A 130 9.74 -0.58 -12.88
CA SER A 130 9.75 0.48 -11.89
C SER A 130 8.44 1.26 -11.90
N TYR A 131 8.14 1.86 -10.77
CA TYR A 131 6.94 2.66 -10.55
C TYR A 131 7.30 4.09 -10.18
N PHE A 132 6.47 5.04 -10.61
CA PHE A 132 6.52 6.41 -10.15
C PHE A 132 5.50 6.60 -9.04
N VAL A 133 5.98 6.92 -7.85
CA VAL A 133 5.13 7.05 -6.68
C VAL A 133 5.11 8.49 -6.15
N MET A 134 3.98 8.89 -5.57
CA MET A 134 3.85 10.19 -4.93
C MET A 134 3.13 10.05 -3.60
N GLY A 135 3.42 10.96 -2.67
CA GLY A 135 2.57 11.12 -1.49
C GLY A 135 1.31 11.90 -1.83
N ASP A 136 0.26 11.70 -1.06
CA ASP A 136 -1.00 12.42 -1.24
C ASP A 136 -0.85 13.88 -0.79
N ASN A 137 -0.04 14.14 0.22
CA ASN A 137 0.42 15.48 0.58
C ASN A 137 1.53 15.94 -0.37
N ARG A 138 1.15 16.50 -1.49
CA ARG A 138 2.05 16.88 -2.61
C ARG A 138 3.15 17.86 -2.22
N ILE A 139 2.93 18.69 -1.19
CA ILE A 139 3.88 19.72 -0.72
C ILE A 139 4.97 19.08 0.13
N LEU A 140 4.58 18.24 1.08
CA LEU A 140 5.49 17.72 2.11
C LEU A 140 6.14 16.40 1.73
N SER A 141 5.63 15.72 0.69
CA SER A 141 6.09 14.39 0.34
C SER A 141 7.47 14.39 -0.29
N LYS A 142 8.37 13.59 0.30
CA LYS A 142 9.56 13.10 -0.37
C LYS A 142 9.22 11.84 -1.14
N ASP A 143 9.20 11.91 -2.46
CA ASP A 143 8.74 10.86 -3.35
C ASP A 143 9.53 10.83 -4.67
N SER A 144 9.00 10.21 -5.72
CA SER A 144 9.70 10.06 -6.99
C SER A 144 10.07 11.39 -7.66
N ARG A 145 9.40 12.48 -7.31
CA ARG A 145 9.71 13.83 -7.80
C ARG A 145 10.98 14.41 -7.20
N ASN A 146 11.29 14.04 -5.95
CA ASN A 146 12.27 14.77 -5.12
C ASN A 146 13.01 13.87 -4.11
N GLY A 147 13.82 12.94 -4.59
CA GLY A 147 14.79 12.24 -3.78
C GLY A 147 14.49 10.80 -3.38
N LEU A 148 13.28 10.26 -3.61
CA LEU A 148 13.02 8.82 -3.52
C LEU A 148 13.39 8.11 -4.84
N GLY A 149 13.23 8.81 -5.98
CA GLY A 149 13.44 8.25 -7.30
C GLY A 149 12.37 7.23 -7.70
N PHE A 150 12.65 6.47 -8.74
CA PHE A 150 11.81 5.35 -9.14
C PHE A 150 11.87 4.23 -8.11
N VAL A 151 10.77 3.50 -7.99
CA VAL A 151 10.64 2.36 -7.07
C VAL A 151 10.56 1.09 -7.90
N SER A 152 11.58 0.22 -7.78
CA SER A 152 11.56 -1.09 -8.43
C SER A 152 10.50 -1.98 -7.78
N GLU A 153 9.91 -2.87 -8.58
CA GLU A 153 8.87 -3.80 -8.13
C GLU A 153 9.32 -4.61 -6.90
N GLU A 154 10.55 -5.07 -6.87
CA GLU A 154 11.14 -5.83 -5.76
C GLU A 154 11.20 -5.08 -4.41
N ASN A 155 11.19 -3.74 -4.45
CA ASN A 155 11.17 -2.92 -3.23
C ASN A 155 9.75 -2.66 -2.71
N ILE A 156 8.72 -3.10 -3.41
CA ILE A 156 7.34 -2.98 -2.97
C ILE A 156 6.98 -4.22 -2.16
N ILE A 157 6.99 -4.10 -0.83
CA ILE A 157 6.80 -5.23 0.08
C ILE A 157 5.35 -5.52 0.44
N GLY A 158 4.40 -4.71 -0.01
CA GLY A 158 2.98 -4.96 0.18
C GLY A 158 2.09 -3.77 -0.10
N LYS A 159 0.79 -4.06 -0.15
CA LYS A 159 -0.30 -3.10 -0.35
C LYS A 159 -0.94 -2.75 0.97
N SER A 160 -1.11 -1.47 1.26
CA SER A 160 -1.89 -0.98 2.39
C SER A 160 -3.37 -1.28 2.16
N GLU A 161 -4.01 -1.93 3.12
CA GLU A 161 -5.42 -2.33 3.02
C GLU A 161 -6.32 -1.50 3.93
N MET A 162 -5.90 -1.27 5.17
CA MET A 162 -6.70 -0.55 6.14
C MET A 162 -5.88 0.08 7.27
N ILE A 163 -6.42 1.14 7.85
CA ILE A 163 -5.96 1.74 9.11
C ILE A 163 -6.51 0.87 10.24
N ILE A 164 -5.65 0.43 11.16
CA ILE A 164 -6.04 -0.41 12.30
C ILE A 164 -5.83 0.26 13.66
N PHE A 165 -5.11 1.37 13.69
CA PHE A 165 -4.93 2.19 14.88
C PHE A 165 -4.78 3.66 14.46
N PRO A 166 -5.40 4.61 15.19
CA PRO A 166 -6.24 4.43 16.36
C PRO A 166 -7.57 3.72 16.03
N PHE A 167 -8.16 3.03 17.01
CA PHE A 167 -9.32 2.15 16.79
C PHE A 167 -10.61 2.87 16.37
N ASP A 168 -10.71 4.16 16.63
CA ASP A 168 -11.82 5.02 16.23
C ASP A 168 -11.74 5.51 14.77
N GLN A 169 -10.60 5.26 14.11
CA GLN A 169 -10.33 5.67 12.71
C GLN A 169 -10.22 4.50 11.74
N TRP A 170 -10.75 3.35 12.10
CA TRP A 170 -10.73 2.19 11.20
C TRP A 170 -11.34 2.52 9.83
N ALA A 171 -10.53 2.46 8.79
CA ALA A 171 -10.94 2.73 7.43
C ALA A 171 -10.09 1.91 6.44
N MET A 172 -10.71 1.62 5.28
CA MET A 172 -9.96 1.04 4.15
C MET A 172 -9.10 2.13 3.50
N THR A 173 -7.84 1.81 3.22
CA THR A 173 -6.94 2.70 2.50
C THR A 173 -7.24 2.60 1.00
N LYS A 174 -7.92 3.60 0.44
CA LYS A 174 -8.29 3.66 -0.99
C LYS A 174 -7.56 4.77 -1.71
#